data_e573d975a3c46a73db9ae87b8c203fd0
#
_entry.id   e573d975a3c46a73db9ae87b8c203fd0
#
_cell.length_a   1.000
_cell.length_b   1.000
_cell.length_c   1.000
_cell.angle_alpha   90.00
_cell.angle_beta   90.00
_cell.angle_gamma   90.00
#
_symmetry.space_group_name_H-M   'P 1'
#
loop_
_entity.id
_entity.type
_entity.pdbx_description
1 polymer ?
#
loop_
_entity_poly.entity_id
_entity_poly.type
_entity_poly.pdbx_seq_one_letter_code
_entity_poly.pdbx_strand_id
1 'polypeptide(L)'
;MRQTFRIERITTDLQGRVVRGRKGTTEQCFGLSSLAAKKADPERLLALNRGHWGIENRLHHVRDWTYDEDRSQVRRGNRPQAMASLRNLAISLLRLADSTNIAASTRELGRHPQAVLQLIGL
;
A
#
# COMPACT_ATOMS: atom_id res chain seq x y z
N MET A 1 16.03 11.27 18.26
CA MET A 1 16.20 9.84 18.04
C MET A 1 16.26 9.15 19.40
N ARG A 2 15.45 8.14 19.67
CA ARG A 2 15.39 7.45 20.97
C ARG A 2 15.85 6.00 20.91
N GLN A 3 15.72 5.34 19.76
CA GLN A 3 16.29 4.00 19.54
C GLN A 3 16.57 3.74 18.07
N THR A 4 17.50 2.86 17.83
CA THR A 4 17.79 2.23 16.55
C THR A 4 17.37 0.77 16.60
N PHE A 5 16.99 0.19 15.46
CA PHE A 5 16.66 -1.22 15.36
C PHE A 5 17.18 -1.80 14.04
N ARG A 6 17.38 -3.10 14.02
CA ARG A 6 17.73 -3.87 12.85
C ARG A 6 16.63 -4.90 12.58
N ILE A 7 16.20 -4.97 11.36
CA ILE A 7 15.30 -6.02 10.88
C ILE A 7 16.08 -6.92 9.94
N GLU A 8 16.01 -8.20 10.18
CA GLU A 8 16.57 -9.23 9.32
C GLU A 8 15.42 -9.97 8.62
N ARG A 9 15.47 -9.99 7.28
CA ARG A 9 14.50 -10.70 6.44
C ARG A 9 15.19 -11.92 5.85
N ILE A 10 14.69 -13.10 6.14
CA ILE A 10 15.17 -14.35 5.60
C ILE A 10 14.13 -14.86 4.61
N THR A 11 14.54 -15.12 3.36
CA THR A 11 13.66 -15.71 2.36
C THR A 11 13.71 -17.23 2.47
N THR A 12 12.55 -17.84 2.67
CA THR A 12 12.39 -19.30 2.75
C THR A 12 11.47 -19.79 1.63
N ASP A 13 11.64 -21.07 1.23
CA ASP A 13 10.68 -21.76 0.38
C ASP A 13 9.39 -22.12 1.16
N LEU A 14 8.43 -22.73 0.46
CA LEU A 14 7.17 -23.19 1.07
C LEU A 14 7.37 -24.26 2.16
N GLN A 15 8.53 -24.91 2.20
CA GLN A 15 8.92 -25.89 3.21
C GLN A 15 9.72 -25.27 4.36
N GLY A 16 9.90 -23.93 4.36
CA GLY A 16 10.63 -23.20 5.41
C GLY A 16 12.15 -23.27 5.29
N ARG A 17 12.71 -23.79 4.19
CA ARG A 17 14.16 -23.85 3.95
C ARG A 17 14.66 -22.51 3.40
N VAL A 18 15.82 -22.06 3.85
CA VAL A 18 16.43 -20.83 3.36
C VAL A 18 16.80 -20.95 1.88
N VAL A 19 16.22 -20.11 1.04
CA VAL A 19 16.47 -20.12 -0.42
C VAL A 19 17.79 -19.43 -0.71
N ARG A 20 18.78 -20.16 -1.27
CA ARG A 20 20.04 -19.60 -1.75
C ARG A 20 19.87 -19.07 -3.16
N GLY A 21 19.88 -17.76 -3.35
CA GLY A 21 19.77 -17.12 -4.67
C GLY A 21 20.90 -16.14 -4.95
N ARG A 22 20.93 -15.59 -6.19
CA ARG A 22 21.95 -14.63 -6.66
C ARG A 22 22.06 -13.33 -5.81
N LYS A 23 21.09 -13.00 -4.99
CA LYS A 23 21.04 -11.81 -4.12
C LYS A 23 20.97 -12.14 -2.65
N GLY A 24 21.59 -13.19 -2.17
CA GLY A 24 21.62 -13.52 -0.74
C GLY A 24 20.23 -13.87 -0.18
N THR A 25 20.20 -14.79 0.73
CA THR A 25 18.97 -15.29 1.38
C THR A 25 18.56 -14.45 2.58
N THR A 26 19.41 -13.51 2.97
CA THR A 26 19.22 -12.66 4.16
C THR A 26 19.44 -11.21 3.79
N GLU A 27 18.44 -10.39 4.06
CA GLU A 27 18.47 -8.94 3.87
C GLU A 27 18.39 -8.27 5.24
N GLN A 28 19.27 -7.30 5.48
CA GLN A 28 19.29 -6.53 6.73
C GLN A 28 18.90 -5.08 6.45
N CYS A 29 17.92 -4.59 7.21
CA CYS A 29 17.48 -3.20 7.17
C CYS A 29 17.64 -2.57 8.55
N PHE A 30 18.08 -1.31 8.58
CA PHE A 30 18.21 -0.54 9.80
C PHE A 30 17.15 0.56 9.84
N GLY A 31 16.59 0.79 11.01
CA GLY A 31 15.60 1.82 11.22
C GLY A 31 15.88 2.68 12.45
N LEU A 32 15.27 3.85 12.44
CA LEU A 32 15.31 4.81 13.54
C LEU A 32 13.90 5.02 14.08
N SER A 33 13.76 5.12 15.40
CA SER A 33 12.48 5.39 16.04
C SER A 33 12.59 6.55 17.02
N SER A 34 11.56 7.39 17.06
CA SER A 34 11.34 8.39 18.10
C SER A 34 10.70 7.80 19.36
N LEU A 35 10.18 6.58 19.29
CA LEU A 35 9.61 5.88 20.44
C LEU A 35 10.72 5.41 21.39
N ALA A 36 10.46 5.52 22.68
CA ALA A 36 11.35 4.94 23.69
C ALA A 36 11.19 3.41 23.73
N ALA A 37 12.24 2.67 24.09
CA ALA A 37 12.23 1.21 24.16
C ALA A 37 11.10 0.64 25.04
N LYS A 38 10.75 1.34 26.13
CA LYS A 38 9.61 0.98 26.99
C LYS A 38 8.23 1.05 26.27
N LYS A 39 8.12 1.85 25.20
CA LYS A 39 6.87 2.06 24.43
C LYS A 39 6.82 1.27 23.13
N ALA A 40 7.93 0.77 22.66
CA ALA A 40 8.04 -0.02 21.45
C ALA A 40 9.17 -1.04 21.61
N ASP A 41 8.79 -2.22 22.02
CA ASP A 41 9.60 -3.42 22.00
C ASP A 41 9.87 -3.90 20.55
N PRO A 42 10.72 -4.90 20.32
CA PRO A 42 11.05 -5.39 18.99
C PRO A 42 9.82 -5.87 18.19
N GLU A 43 8.85 -6.51 18.85
CA GLU A 43 7.64 -7.02 18.20
C GLU A 43 6.77 -5.84 17.69
N ARG A 44 6.56 -4.84 18.50
CA ARG A 44 5.82 -3.63 18.11
C ARG A 44 6.54 -2.85 17.01
N LEU A 45 7.85 -2.75 17.03
CA LEU A 45 8.63 -2.11 15.97
C LEU A 45 8.48 -2.88 14.64
N LEU A 46 8.50 -4.21 14.69
CA LEU A 46 8.28 -5.04 13.52
C LEU A 46 6.85 -4.89 12.98
N ALA A 47 5.84 -4.84 13.86
CA ALA A 47 4.45 -4.61 13.49
C ALA A 47 4.24 -3.23 12.84
N LEU A 48 4.85 -2.18 13.40
CA LEU A 48 4.81 -0.84 12.81
C LEU A 48 5.49 -0.79 11.43
N ASN A 49 6.65 -1.43 11.28
CA ASN A 49 7.34 -1.51 9.99
C ASN A 49 6.52 -2.29 8.95
N ARG A 50 5.91 -3.42 9.32
CA ARG A 50 5.00 -4.17 8.45
C ARG A 50 3.74 -3.41 8.11
N GLY A 51 3.19 -2.65 9.07
CA GLY A 51 2.03 -1.79 8.86
C GLY A 51 2.27 -0.70 7.82
N HIS A 52 3.48 -0.15 7.78
CA HIS A 52 3.89 0.81 6.75
C HIS A 52 3.79 0.22 5.32
N TRP A 53 4.22 -1.03 5.12
CA TRP A 53 4.04 -1.75 3.86
C TRP A 53 2.56 -1.94 3.47
N GLY A 54 1.67 -1.93 4.44
CA GLY A 54 0.23 -1.96 4.18
C GLY A 54 -0.26 -0.70 3.47
N ILE A 55 0.30 0.46 3.78
CA ILE A 55 -0.02 1.74 3.11
C ILE A 55 0.50 1.69 1.67
N GLU A 56 1.76 1.28 1.49
CA GLU A 56 2.39 1.11 0.17
C GLU A 56 1.54 0.21 -0.74
N ASN A 57 1.24 -1.01 -0.28
CA ASN A 57 0.51 -2.00 -1.09
C ASN A 57 -0.96 -1.66 -1.29
N ARG A 58 -1.62 -1.06 -0.29
CA ARG A 58 -3.06 -0.81 -0.35
C ARG A 58 -3.43 0.52 -0.99
N LEU A 59 -2.57 1.50 -0.96
CA LEU A 59 -2.87 2.83 -1.49
C LEU A 59 -1.97 3.17 -2.68
N HIS A 60 -0.66 3.24 -2.49
CA HIS A 60 0.27 3.66 -3.54
C HIS A 60 0.25 2.68 -4.73
N HIS A 61 0.40 1.39 -4.47
CA HIS A 61 0.33 0.38 -5.53
C HIS A 61 -0.99 0.44 -6.32
N VAL A 62 -2.13 0.67 -5.65
CA VAL A 62 -3.42 0.80 -6.35
C VAL A 62 -3.45 2.05 -7.23
N ARG A 63 -2.93 3.17 -6.76
CA ARG A 63 -2.87 4.42 -7.54
C ARG A 63 -1.97 4.27 -8.77
N ASP A 64 -0.80 3.68 -8.58
CA ASP A 64 0.20 3.56 -9.64
C ASP A 64 -0.19 2.50 -10.67
N TRP A 65 -0.66 1.33 -10.23
CA TRP A 65 -1.02 0.23 -11.14
C TRP A 65 -2.43 0.26 -11.67
N THR A 66 -3.43 0.56 -10.84
CA THR A 66 -4.84 0.53 -11.28
C THR A 66 -5.23 1.81 -12.00
N TYR A 67 -4.76 2.95 -11.51
CA TYR A 67 -5.09 4.26 -12.07
C TYR A 67 -3.96 4.89 -12.90
N ASP A 68 -2.83 4.21 -13.05
CA ASP A 68 -1.65 4.63 -13.83
C ASP A 68 -1.26 6.10 -13.55
N GLU A 69 -1.21 6.45 -12.26
CA GLU A 69 -1.04 7.84 -11.83
C GLU A 69 0.30 8.42 -12.29
N ASP A 70 1.36 7.63 -12.28
CA ASP A 70 2.70 8.05 -12.68
C ASP A 70 2.77 8.46 -14.15
N ARG A 71 1.96 7.84 -15.01
CA ARG A 71 1.86 8.19 -16.44
C ARG A 71 0.87 9.31 -16.73
N SER A 72 0.15 9.80 -15.73
CA SER A 72 -0.84 10.86 -15.93
C SER A 72 -0.22 12.10 -16.53
N GLN A 73 -0.77 12.56 -17.64
CA GLN A 73 -0.35 13.80 -18.32
C GLN A 73 -1.07 15.04 -17.79
N VAL A 74 -1.91 14.91 -16.79
CA VAL A 74 -2.61 16.02 -16.15
C VAL A 74 -1.64 16.75 -15.22
N ARG A 75 -0.89 17.74 -15.76
CA ARG A 75 0.25 18.34 -15.04
C ARG A 75 0.15 19.86 -14.84
N ARG A 76 -0.96 20.52 -15.25
CA ARG A 76 -1.10 21.99 -15.17
C ARG A 76 -1.92 22.43 -13.96
N GLY A 77 -1.42 23.44 -13.22
CA GLY A 77 -2.10 24.06 -12.09
C GLY A 77 -2.47 23.04 -11.01
N ASN A 78 -3.67 23.15 -10.46
CA ASN A 78 -4.18 22.29 -9.38
C ASN A 78 -4.77 20.95 -9.88
N ARG A 79 -4.73 20.70 -11.20
CA ARG A 79 -5.33 19.48 -11.79
C ARG A 79 -4.70 18.17 -11.27
N PRO A 80 -3.38 18.06 -11.09
CA PRO A 80 -2.79 16.85 -10.52
C PRO A 80 -3.35 16.52 -9.13
N GLN A 81 -3.46 17.55 -8.27
CA GLN A 81 -3.99 17.41 -6.93
C GLN A 81 -5.48 17.00 -6.95
N ALA A 82 -6.28 17.63 -7.82
CA ALA A 82 -7.69 17.26 -8.00
C ALA A 82 -7.83 15.80 -8.46
N MET A 83 -7.03 15.36 -9.43
CA MET A 83 -7.03 13.96 -9.90
C MET A 83 -6.60 12.98 -8.82
N ALA A 84 -5.59 13.32 -8.01
CA ALA A 84 -5.18 12.50 -6.88
C ALA A 84 -6.30 12.37 -5.84
N SER A 85 -7.01 13.46 -5.56
CA SER A 85 -8.17 13.47 -4.65
C SER A 85 -9.31 12.61 -5.17
N LEU A 86 -9.64 12.69 -6.46
CA LEU A 86 -10.67 11.86 -7.09
C LEU A 86 -10.31 10.36 -7.06
N ARG A 87 -9.05 10.00 -7.34
CA ARG A 87 -8.59 8.60 -7.21
C ARG A 87 -8.71 8.09 -5.78
N ASN A 88 -8.30 8.90 -4.81
CA ASN A 88 -8.43 8.54 -3.39
C ASN A 88 -9.89 8.36 -2.98
N LEU A 89 -10.79 9.23 -3.46
CA LEU A 89 -12.23 9.09 -3.22
C LEU A 89 -12.76 7.78 -3.81
N ALA A 90 -12.43 7.47 -5.07
CA ALA A 90 -12.85 6.24 -5.72
C ALA A 90 -12.35 4.99 -4.96
N ILE A 91 -11.08 4.96 -4.55
CA ILE A 91 -10.52 3.87 -3.75
C ILE A 91 -11.27 3.74 -2.42
N SER A 92 -11.58 4.85 -1.76
CA SER A 92 -12.28 4.87 -0.47
C SER A 92 -13.71 4.34 -0.60
N LEU A 93 -14.45 4.77 -1.61
CA LEU A 93 -15.81 4.29 -1.88
C LEU A 93 -15.83 2.79 -2.17
N LEU A 94 -14.93 2.31 -3.01
CA LEU A 94 -14.82 0.87 -3.30
C LEU A 94 -14.48 0.05 -2.06
N ARG A 95 -13.66 0.56 -1.16
CA ARG A 95 -13.34 -0.11 0.10
C ARG A 95 -14.48 -0.10 1.08
N LEU A 96 -15.24 0.99 1.16
CA LEU A 96 -16.46 1.05 1.95
C LEU A 96 -17.53 0.07 1.44
N ALA A 97 -17.49 -0.26 0.15
CA ALA A 97 -18.30 -1.32 -0.46
C ALA A 97 -17.64 -2.71 -0.37
N ASP A 98 -16.71 -2.91 0.56
CA ASP A 98 -16.02 -4.18 0.83
C ASP A 98 -15.28 -4.79 -0.38
N SER A 99 -14.90 -3.95 -1.37
CA SER A 99 -14.14 -4.42 -2.51
C SER A 99 -12.73 -4.84 -2.10
N THR A 100 -12.41 -6.11 -2.31
CA THR A 100 -11.07 -6.67 -2.06
C THR A 100 -10.13 -6.46 -3.25
N ASN A 101 -10.67 -6.31 -4.47
CA ASN A 101 -9.90 -6.11 -5.70
C ASN A 101 -10.34 -4.84 -6.43
N ILE A 102 -9.70 -3.72 -6.11
CA ILE A 102 -10.02 -2.40 -6.65
C ILE A 102 -9.96 -2.37 -8.19
N ALA A 103 -8.96 -3.03 -8.79
CA ALA A 103 -8.81 -3.07 -10.24
C ALA A 103 -9.98 -3.79 -10.93
N ALA A 104 -10.44 -4.90 -10.37
CA ALA A 104 -11.58 -5.64 -10.89
C ALA A 104 -12.87 -4.81 -10.75
N SER A 105 -13.11 -4.23 -9.59
CA SER A 105 -14.28 -3.40 -9.32
C SER A 105 -14.31 -2.14 -10.18
N THR A 106 -13.18 -1.48 -10.40
CA THR A 106 -13.10 -0.32 -11.30
C THR A 106 -13.49 -0.70 -12.73
N ARG A 107 -13.02 -1.86 -13.23
CA ARG A 107 -13.40 -2.33 -14.59
C ARG A 107 -14.88 -2.70 -14.69
N GLU A 108 -15.42 -3.32 -13.65
CA GLU A 108 -16.83 -3.70 -13.58
C GLU A 108 -17.75 -2.47 -13.56
N LEU A 109 -17.46 -1.51 -12.69
CA LEU A 109 -18.21 -0.24 -12.62
C LEU A 109 -18.10 0.57 -13.92
N GLY A 110 -16.95 0.51 -14.61
CA GLY A 110 -16.79 1.13 -15.93
C GLY A 110 -17.69 0.54 -17.00
N ARG A 111 -18.12 -0.72 -16.87
CA ARG A 111 -19.08 -1.38 -17.76
C ARG A 111 -20.53 -1.12 -17.36
N HIS A 112 -20.78 -0.80 -16.10
CA HIS A 112 -22.12 -0.64 -15.52
C HIS A 112 -22.27 0.73 -14.84
N PRO A 113 -22.46 1.83 -15.59
CA PRO A 113 -22.53 3.19 -15.02
C PRO A 113 -23.64 3.35 -13.97
N GLN A 114 -24.77 2.65 -14.11
CA GLN A 114 -25.87 2.66 -13.12
C GLN A 114 -25.40 2.15 -11.74
N ALA A 115 -24.51 1.15 -11.71
CA ALA A 115 -23.97 0.65 -10.45
C ALA A 115 -23.09 1.69 -9.75
N VAL A 116 -22.46 2.61 -10.48
CA VAL A 116 -21.71 3.74 -9.90
C VAL A 116 -22.67 4.69 -9.18
N LEU A 117 -23.82 5.01 -9.79
CA LEU A 117 -24.82 5.88 -9.18
C LEU A 117 -25.36 5.26 -7.88
N GLN A 118 -25.67 3.98 -7.91
CA GLN A 118 -26.09 3.25 -6.69
C GLN A 118 -25.02 3.26 -5.60
N LEU A 119 -23.74 3.09 -5.97
CA LEU A 119 -22.63 3.11 -5.04
C LEU A 119 -22.48 4.45 -4.30
N ILE A 120 -22.84 5.56 -4.94
CA ILE A 120 -22.80 6.92 -4.36
C ILE A 120 -24.16 7.39 -3.82
N GLY A 121 -25.17 6.50 -3.82
CA GLY A 121 -26.50 6.80 -3.24
C GLY A 121 -27.45 7.58 -4.13
N LEU A 122 -27.26 7.50 -5.47
CA LEU A 122 -28.11 8.12 -6.49
C LEU A 122 -28.89 7.08 -7.30
#